data_96f3737cfe3fa1578bfd11078c9bb505
#
_entry.id   96f3737cfe3fa1578bfd11078c9bb505
#
_cell.length_a   1.000
_cell.length_b   1.000
_cell.length_c   1.000
_cell.angle_alpha   90.00
_cell.angle_beta   90.00
_cell.angle_gamma   90.00
#
_symmetry.space_group_name_H-M   'P 1'
#
loop_
_entity.id
_entity.type
_entity.pdbx_description
1 polymer ?
#
loop_
_entity_poly.entity_id
_entity_poly.type
_entity_poly.pdbx_seq_one_letter_code
_entity_poly.pdbx_strand_id
1 'polypeptide(L)'
;MAIIDFKATKCRHCYKCVRNCEVKAIMVKDGRAEIMPDNCVLCGRCLQICPQSAKTLVSDLSMVKDMIEAGEKVVVSLAPSYMGLLKFHTIGQVRCALMRLGFADVRETSEGAALVTAEYAKLLSDGTMENIISTCCPSVNALIEKYCPQLIPYLAPVVSPMIAHGRMIKQQMGADTKVVFVGPCIAKKQEAQDPRHADCIDAVLNFNDINRWLNEEDIVIEDCEDTPFPQMDPRVNRLYPVTSGVISSVVATEVKRDSYRKFYVHGESNCIDLCQSMVRGEITGCFIEMNMCSGGCIKGPTVHDRSISRFKVKLDMEEQISREPVPAEETTPVLEQVSLNKVFFDRTPHDPIPSEAEIRQILAKTGKIRPDDELNCGACGYPTCREKAIAVYQRKAELDMCIPFMYEKSKSFANLVMETSPNVVMIVDEDMKLLEYSAVGEKYFGKTRAEALQMYLYEFIDPADFQWVFDTHQNIHGKKVHYPEFKLDTLQNIVLSLIHI
;
A
#
# COMPACT_ATOMS: atom_id res chain seq x y z
N MET A 1 15.88 4.26 -8.02
CA MET A 1 15.38 5.36 -7.15
C MET A 1 14.26 4.83 -6.25
N ALA A 2 14.05 5.44 -5.06
CA ALA A 2 12.92 5.06 -4.20
C ALA A 2 11.60 5.49 -4.87
N ILE A 3 10.63 4.58 -4.93
CA ILE A 3 9.28 4.86 -5.50
C ILE A 3 8.34 5.38 -4.43
N ILE A 4 8.48 4.87 -3.22
CA ILE A 4 7.70 5.29 -2.05
C ILE A 4 8.64 5.96 -1.08
N ASP A 5 8.36 7.21 -0.76
CA ASP A 5 9.06 7.98 0.26
C ASP A 5 8.40 7.80 1.63
N PHE A 6 9.20 7.90 2.69
CA PHE A 6 8.75 7.77 4.07
C PHE A 6 9.02 9.03 4.88
N LYS A 7 7.95 9.71 5.29
CA LYS A 7 8.02 10.90 6.17
C LYS A 7 8.04 10.48 7.64
N ALA A 8 9.24 10.26 8.17
CA ALA A 8 9.46 9.78 9.53
C ALA A 8 8.75 10.63 10.61
N THR A 9 8.68 11.96 10.43
CA THR A 9 8.03 12.90 11.36
C THR A 9 6.52 12.72 11.46
N LYS A 10 5.89 12.11 10.44
CA LYS A 10 4.44 11.81 10.44
C LYS A 10 4.11 10.42 11.01
N CYS A 11 5.09 9.51 11.12
CA CYS A 11 4.84 8.18 11.63
C CYS A 11 4.52 8.21 13.12
N ARG A 12 3.45 7.52 13.53
CA ARG A 12 3.01 7.38 14.93
C ARG A 12 3.15 5.94 15.45
N HIS A 13 3.99 5.14 14.86
CA HIS A 13 4.35 3.77 15.27
C HIS A 13 3.13 2.85 15.49
N CYS A 14 2.04 3.10 14.77
CA CYS A 14 0.80 2.32 14.92
C CYS A 14 0.87 0.94 14.24
N TYR A 15 1.91 0.65 13.48
CA TYR A 15 2.17 -0.61 12.75
C TYR A 15 1.03 -1.08 11.82
N LYS A 16 0.06 -0.23 11.52
CA LYS A 16 -1.06 -0.57 10.63
C LYS A 16 -0.58 -1.04 9.25
N CYS A 17 0.48 -0.41 8.71
CA CYS A 17 1.10 -0.81 7.45
C CYS A 17 1.75 -2.20 7.52
N VAL A 18 2.39 -2.57 8.65
CA VAL A 18 2.99 -3.90 8.86
C VAL A 18 1.91 -4.97 8.92
N ARG A 19 0.83 -4.71 9.69
CA ARG A 19 -0.31 -5.66 9.79
C ARG A 19 -0.97 -5.97 8.46
N ASN A 20 -1.04 -4.98 7.56
CA ASN A 20 -1.73 -5.10 6.28
C ASN A 20 -0.78 -5.34 5.09
N CYS A 21 0.48 -5.63 5.33
CA CYS A 21 1.40 -6.04 4.29
C CYS A 21 1.42 -7.56 4.19
N GLU A 22 0.75 -8.10 3.19
CA GLU A 22 0.62 -9.56 3.01
C GLU A 22 1.99 -10.22 2.84
N VAL A 23 2.89 -9.60 2.09
CA VAL A 23 4.24 -10.12 1.82
C VAL A 23 5.28 -9.71 2.88
N LYS A 24 4.85 -9.08 4.00
CA LYS A 24 5.71 -8.63 5.11
C LYS A 24 6.97 -7.85 4.67
N ALA A 25 6.85 -7.05 3.63
CA ALA A 25 7.91 -6.22 3.06
C ALA A 25 8.11 -4.88 3.80
N ILE A 26 7.68 -4.78 5.06
CA ILE A 26 7.85 -3.59 5.89
C ILE A 26 8.54 -4.01 7.17
N MET A 27 9.78 -3.54 7.34
CA MET A 27 10.53 -3.71 8.59
C MET A 27 10.22 -2.58 9.56
N VAL A 28 10.45 -2.86 10.85
CA VAL A 28 10.42 -1.85 11.90
C VAL A 28 11.82 -1.75 12.51
N LYS A 29 12.37 -0.54 12.47
CA LYS A 29 13.67 -0.22 13.03
C LYS A 29 13.56 1.09 13.82
N ASP A 30 14.05 1.09 15.06
CA ASP A 30 13.93 2.24 15.98
C ASP A 30 12.49 2.78 16.06
N GLY A 31 11.53 1.85 16.14
CA GLY A 31 10.10 2.11 16.14
C GLY A 31 9.51 2.55 14.79
N ARG A 32 10.28 2.79 13.75
CA ARG A 32 9.83 3.30 12.45
C ARG A 32 9.61 2.20 11.43
N ALA A 33 8.52 2.32 10.68
CA ALA A 33 8.14 1.33 9.67
C ALA A 33 8.71 1.71 8.29
N GLU A 34 9.74 1.01 7.84
CA GLU A 34 10.45 1.22 6.57
C GLU A 34 10.12 0.12 5.56
N ILE A 35 10.10 0.46 4.27
CA ILE A 35 9.84 -0.51 3.20
C ILE A 35 11.16 -1.16 2.79
N MET A 36 11.15 -2.48 2.67
CA MET A 36 12.25 -3.27 2.11
C MET A 36 12.03 -3.43 0.60
N PRO A 37 12.81 -2.76 -0.26
CA PRO A 37 12.58 -2.77 -1.72
C PRO A 37 12.65 -4.16 -2.33
N ASP A 38 13.58 -4.99 -1.87
CA ASP A 38 13.78 -6.34 -2.41
C ASP A 38 12.62 -7.28 -2.10
N ASN A 39 11.91 -7.05 -0.98
CA ASN A 39 10.73 -7.82 -0.58
C ASN A 39 9.42 -7.19 -1.11
N CYS A 40 9.42 -5.90 -1.43
CA CYS A 40 8.19 -5.18 -1.79
C CYS A 40 7.71 -5.53 -3.20
N VAL A 41 6.41 -5.79 -3.35
CA VAL A 41 5.74 -6.01 -4.65
C VAL A 41 5.02 -4.75 -5.18
N LEU A 42 5.17 -3.62 -4.52
CA LEU A 42 4.57 -2.32 -4.89
C LEU A 42 3.04 -2.36 -5.08
N CYS A 43 2.32 -3.16 -4.29
CA CYS A 43 0.86 -3.16 -4.30
C CYS A 43 0.25 -1.83 -3.82
N GLY A 44 1.01 -1.03 -3.04
CA GLY A 44 0.59 0.28 -2.53
C GLY A 44 -0.39 0.24 -1.35
N ARG A 45 -0.71 -0.93 -0.80
CA ARG A 45 -1.61 -1.05 0.34
C ARG A 45 -1.20 -0.17 1.52
N CYS A 46 0.11 -0.11 1.81
CA CYS A 46 0.65 0.69 2.92
C CYS A 46 0.44 2.22 2.75
N LEU A 47 0.34 2.72 1.51
CA LEU A 47 -0.03 4.11 1.22
C LEU A 47 -1.49 4.35 1.58
N GLN A 48 -2.37 3.44 1.14
CA GLN A 48 -3.82 3.58 1.27
C GLN A 48 -4.31 3.54 2.71
N ILE A 49 -3.68 2.72 3.56
CA ILE A 49 -4.16 2.48 4.92
C ILE A 49 -3.48 3.34 5.98
N CYS A 50 -2.44 4.11 5.62
CA CYS A 50 -1.73 4.93 6.58
C CYS A 50 -2.57 6.15 7.01
N PRO A 51 -3.09 6.22 8.26
CA PRO A 51 -3.95 7.31 8.68
C PRO A 51 -3.18 8.64 8.83
N GLN A 52 -1.85 8.56 8.88
CA GLN A 52 -0.97 9.71 9.04
C GLN A 52 -0.38 10.19 7.71
N SER A 53 -0.69 9.53 6.58
CA SER A 53 -0.06 9.82 5.29
C SER A 53 1.48 9.91 5.39
N ALA A 54 2.07 9.02 6.22
CA ALA A 54 3.52 8.98 6.44
C ALA A 54 4.29 8.35 5.26
N LYS A 55 3.60 7.74 4.31
CA LYS A 55 4.15 7.21 3.08
C LYS A 55 3.57 7.97 1.90
N THR A 56 4.43 8.43 1.00
CA THR A 56 4.07 9.21 -0.18
C THR A 56 4.77 8.67 -1.41
N LEU A 57 4.23 8.94 -2.59
CA LEU A 57 4.90 8.63 -3.84
C LEU A 57 5.93 9.70 -4.18
N VAL A 58 7.03 9.28 -4.75
CA VAL A 58 7.97 10.18 -5.44
C VAL A 58 7.35 10.49 -6.80
N SER A 59 7.06 11.76 -7.07
CA SER A 59 6.47 12.21 -8.35
C SER A 59 7.57 12.51 -9.36
N ASP A 60 7.33 12.16 -10.63
CA ASP A 60 8.19 12.55 -11.76
C ASP A 60 7.74 13.86 -12.41
N LEU A 61 6.78 14.59 -11.82
CA LEU A 61 6.17 15.76 -12.45
C LEU A 61 7.16 16.86 -12.80
N SER A 62 8.11 17.18 -11.90
CA SER A 62 9.13 18.18 -12.19
C SER A 62 9.97 17.78 -13.39
N MET A 63 10.42 16.52 -13.45
CA MET A 63 11.21 16.01 -14.58
C MET A 63 10.43 16.11 -15.91
N VAL A 64 9.12 15.84 -15.89
CA VAL A 64 8.28 15.94 -17.10
C VAL A 64 8.13 17.41 -17.53
N LYS A 65 7.94 18.34 -16.58
CA LYS A 65 7.92 19.79 -16.88
C LYS A 65 9.23 20.24 -17.48
N ASP A 66 10.36 19.84 -16.91
CA ASP A 66 11.72 20.17 -17.41
C ASP A 66 11.93 19.67 -18.85
N MET A 67 11.46 18.46 -19.19
CA MET A 67 11.51 17.91 -20.56
C MET A 67 10.73 18.79 -21.56
N ILE A 68 9.53 19.21 -21.19
CA ILE A 68 8.66 20.05 -22.04
C ILE A 68 9.29 21.44 -22.22
N GLU A 69 9.77 22.05 -21.13
CA GLU A 69 10.45 23.36 -21.17
C GLU A 69 11.75 23.33 -21.99
N ALA A 70 12.44 22.18 -21.98
CA ALA A 70 13.61 21.95 -22.85
C ALA A 70 13.27 21.79 -24.33
N GLY A 71 11.97 21.78 -24.69
CA GLY A 71 11.51 21.60 -26.07
C GLY A 71 11.57 20.16 -26.57
N GLU A 72 11.70 19.17 -25.67
CA GLU A 72 11.67 17.77 -26.07
C GLU A 72 10.27 17.36 -26.54
N LYS A 73 10.21 16.42 -27.49
CA LYS A 73 8.94 15.86 -27.96
C LYS A 73 8.39 14.87 -26.94
N VAL A 74 7.49 15.32 -26.06
CA VAL A 74 6.92 14.51 -24.99
C VAL A 74 5.52 14.04 -25.36
N VAL A 75 5.30 12.72 -25.37
CA VAL A 75 4.02 12.07 -25.73
C VAL A 75 3.48 11.33 -24.52
N VAL A 76 2.17 11.51 -24.28
CA VAL A 76 1.47 10.80 -23.19
C VAL A 76 0.96 9.44 -23.66
N SER A 77 1.25 8.39 -22.86
CA SER A 77 0.55 7.11 -22.87
C SER A 77 -0.48 7.12 -21.73
N LEU A 78 -1.75 7.39 -22.06
CA LEU A 78 -2.81 7.60 -21.09
C LEU A 78 -3.52 6.28 -20.77
N ALA A 79 -3.48 5.82 -19.51
CA ALA A 79 -4.17 4.62 -19.09
C ALA A 79 -5.69 4.79 -19.16
N PRO A 80 -6.46 3.83 -19.73
CA PRO A 80 -7.91 3.97 -19.92
C PRO A 80 -8.70 4.17 -18.62
N SER A 81 -8.10 3.94 -17.46
CA SER A 81 -8.68 4.26 -16.17
C SER A 81 -9.03 5.75 -15.98
N TYR A 82 -8.54 6.65 -16.86
CA TYR A 82 -8.93 8.06 -16.85
C TYR A 82 -10.46 8.22 -17.01
N MET A 83 -11.10 7.31 -17.75
CA MET A 83 -12.56 7.32 -17.98
C MET A 83 -13.38 7.25 -16.68
N GLY A 84 -12.82 6.66 -15.61
CA GLY A 84 -13.49 6.59 -14.32
C GLY A 84 -12.88 7.49 -13.25
N LEU A 85 -11.80 8.22 -13.55
CA LEU A 85 -11.02 8.96 -12.54
C LEU A 85 -10.90 10.46 -12.84
N LEU A 86 -11.15 10.89 -14.07
CA LEU A 86 -11.21 12.30 -14.46
C LEU A 86 -12.66 12.70 -14.73
N LYS A 87 -12.94 14.00 -14.66
CA LYS A 87 -14.26 14.57 -15.00
C LYS A 87 -14.17 15.18 -16.38
N PHE A 88 -15.09 14.80 -17.27
CA PHE A 88 -15.19 15.30 -18.64
C PHE A 88 -16.57 14.99 -19.20
N HIS A 89 -16.98 15.67 -20.29
CA HIS A 89 -18.18 15.35 -21.04
C HIS A 89 -17.88 14.46 -22.25
N THR A 90 -16.76 14.71 -22.90
CA THR A 90 -16.26 13.90 -24.02
C THR A 90 -14.81 13.49 -23.78
N ILE A 91 -14.40 12.33 -24.28
CA ILE A 91 -13.03 11.82 -24.08
C ILE A 91 -11.98 12.73 -24.71
N GLY A 92 -12.33 13.42 -25.80
CA GLY A 92 -11.43 14.35 -26.49
C GLY A 92 -11.09 15.59 -25.68
N GLN A 93 -11.93 16.00 -24.73
CA GLN A 93 -11.61 17.08 -23.78
C GLN A 93 -10.40 16.73 -22.92
N VAL A 94 -10.24 15.45 -22.52
CA VAL A 94 -9.06 15.00 -21.76
C VAL A 94 -7.80 15.13 -22.61
N ARG A 95 -7.87 14.75 -23.88
CA ARG A 95 -6.75 14.91 -24.82
C ARG A 95 -6.36 16.38 -24.97
N CYS A 96 -7.33 17.25 -25.22
CA CYS A 96 -7.12 18.68 -25.35
C CYS A 96 -6.46 19.28 -24.09
N ALA A 97 -7.01 18.97 -22.91
CA ALA A 97 -6.48 19.47 -21.64
C ALA A 97 -5.00 19.09 -21.43
N LEU A 98 -4.63 17.83 -21.71
CA LEU A 98 -3.25 17.38 -21.60
C LEU A 98 -2.34 18.05 -22.66
N MET A 99 -2.81 18.22 -23.90
CA MET A 99 -2.03 18.95 -24.90
C MET A 99 -1.79 20.42 -24.50
N ARG A 100 -2.75 21.06 -23.82
CA ARG A 100 -2.56 22.42 -23.27
C ARG A 100 -1.50 22.50 -22.16
N LEU A 101 -1.17 21.38 -21.48
CA LEU A 101 -0.04 21.29 -20.56
C LEU A 101 1.32 21.26 -21.29
N GLY A 102 1.34 21.24 -22.62
CA GLY A 102 2.56 21.26 -23.43
C GLY A 102 2.98 19.89 -23.99
N PHE A 103 2.20 18.82 -23.76
CA PHE A 103 2.49 17.55 -24.40
C PHE A 103 2.32 17.64 -25.92
N ALA A 104 3.26 17.04 -26.67
CA ALA A 104 3.25 17.04 -28.14
C ALA A 104 2.14 16.19 -28.73
N ASP A 105 1.75 15.11 -28.04
CA ASP A 105 0.59 14.27 -28.38
C ASP A 105 0.14 13.49 -27.15
N VAL A 106 -1.10 13.02 -27.21
CA VAL A 106 -1.73 12.18 -26.17
C VAL A 106 -2.40 10.99 -26.84
N ARG A 107 -1.97 9.80 -26.46
CA ARG A 107 -2.45 8.52 -27.01
C ARG A 107 -2.92 7.62 -25.88
N GLU A 108 -3.88 6.75 -26.16
CA GLU A 108 -4.39 5.81 -25.15
C GLU A 108 -3.53 4.55 -25.06
N THR A 109 -3.21 4.12 -23.84
CA THR A 109 -2.50 2.85 -23.61
C THR A 109 -3.32 1.63 -24.08
N SER A 110 -4.60 1.80 -24.41
CA SER A 110 -5.45 0.78 -25.07
C SER A 110 -4.88 0.30 -26.40
N GLU A 111 -4.10 1.13 -27.11
CA GLU A 111 -3.37 0.74 -28.32
C GLU A 111 -2.33 -0.35 -28.00
N GLY A 112 -1.53 -0.14 -26.94
CA GLY A 112 -0.61 -1.18 -26.43
C GLY A 112 -1.32 -2.40 -25.87
N ALA A 113 -2.52 -2.22 -25.31
CA ALA A 113 -3.33 -3.33 -24.84
C ALA A 113 -3.85 -4.20 -26.00
N ALA A 114 -4.15 -3.62 -27.17
CA ALA A 114 -4.50 -4.38 -28.37
C ALA A 114 -3.38 -5.32 -28.82
N LEU A 115 -2.12 -4.83 -28.79
CA LEU A 115 -0.94 -5.65 -29.09
C LEU A 115 -0.81 -6.84 -28.13
N VAL A 116 -0.96 -6.56 -26.82
CA VAL A 116 -0.88 -7.58 -25.78
C VAL A 116 -2.01 -8.60 -25.88
N THR A 117 -3.23 -8.15 -26.20
CA THR A 117 -4.40 -9.02 -26.44
C THR A 117 -4.14 -9.98 -27.59
N ALA A 118 -3.56 -9.51 -28.70
CA ALA A 118 -3.24 -10.33 -29.84
C ALA A 118 -2.21 -11.44 -29.48
N GLU A 119 -1.20 -11.11 -28.66
CA GLU A 119 -0.23 -12.12 -28.18
C GLU A 119 -0.89 -13.13 -27.23
N TYR A 120 -1.77 -12.72 -26.33
CA TYR A 120 -2.51 -13.68 -25.49
C TYR A 120 -3.40 -14.59 -26.35
N ALA A 121 -4.05 -14.05 -27.40
CA ALA A 121 -4.83 -14.86 -28.33
C ALA A 121 -3.98 -15.92 -29.04
N LYS A 122 -2.74 -15.59 -29.44
CA LYS A 122 -1.79 -16.56 -30.00
C LYS A 122 -1.42 -17.64 -28.98
N LEU A 123 -1.04 -17.27 -27.77
CA LEU A 123 -0.70 -18.23 -26.70
C LEU A 123 -1.86 -19.20 -26.40
N LEU A 124 -3.10 -18.70 -26.38
CA LEU A 124 -4.30 -19.52 -26.21
C LEU A 124 -4.50 -20.49 -27.39
N SER A 125 -4.27 -20.02 -28.62
CA SER A 125 -4.40 -20.86 -29.82
C SER A 125 -3.30 -21.94 -29.91
N ASP A 126 -2.09 -21.61 -29.46
CA ASP A 126 -0.94 -22.53 -29.47
C ASP A 126 -1.12 -23.67 -28.46
N GLY A 127 -1.76 -23.39 -27.32
CA GLY A 127 -2.12 -24.40 -26.31
C GLY A 127 -0.94 -25.13 -25.68
N THR A 128 0.26 -24.55 -25.72
CA THR A 128 1.51 -25.19 -25.26
C THR A 128 1.75 -25.03 -23.76
N MET A 129 1.16 -24.02 -23.11
CA MET A 129 1.29 -23.78 -21.68
C MET A 129 0.20 -24.52 -20.90
N GLU A 130 0.52 -25.07 -19.74
CA GLU A 130 -0.46 -25.73 -18.87
C GLU A 130 -1.46 -24.72 -18.31
N ASN A 131 -0.97 -23.59 -17.82
CA ASN A 131 -1.74 -22.42 -17.42
C ASN A 131 -1.13 -21.17 -18.05
N ILE A 132 -1.91 -20.13 -18.22
CA ILE A 132 -1.44 -18.84 -18.71
C ILE A 132 -1.89 -17.76 -17.71
N ILE A 133 -0.94 -17.12 -17.04
CA ILE A 133 -1.20 -15.96 -16.17
C ILE A 133 -0.92 -14.69 -16.96
N SER A 134 -1.89 -13.76 -16.99
CA SER A 134 -1.72 -12.45 -17.61
C SER A 134 -0.64 -11.62 -16.89
N THR A 135 0.20 -10.91 -17.63
CA THR A 135 1.38 -10.20 -17.11
C THR A 135 1.25 -8.69 -17.15
N CYS A 136 0.02 -8.18 -17.31
CA CYS A 136 -0.27 -6.75 -17.34
C CYS A 136 -0.05 -6.04 -16.00
N CYS A 137 -0.15 -6.76 -14.87
CA CYS A 137 0.02 -6.22 -13.53
C CYS A 137 1.46 -6.44 -13.01
N PRO A 138 2.33 -5.40 -12.93
CA PRO A 138 3.71 -5.57 -12.47
C PRO A 138 3.83 -6.06 -11.02
N SER A 139 2.84 -5.72 -10.16
CA SER A 139 2.82 -6.19 -8.78
C SER A 139 2.56 -7.69 -8.68
N VAL A 140 1.74 -8.26 -9.58
CA VAL A 140 1.52 -9.71 -9.66
C VAL A 140 2.79 -10.39 -10.18
N ASN A 141 3.41 -9.84 -11.21
CA ASN A 141 4.67 -10.36 -11.73
C ASN A 141 5.74 -10.39 -10.62
N ALA A 142 5.86 -9.29 -9.85
CA ALA A 142 6.78 -9.23 -8.71
C ALA A 142 6.41 -10.21 -7.58
N LEU A 143 5.11 -10.46 -7.35
CA LEU A 143 4.65 -11.47 -6.39
C LEU A 143 5.14 -12.86 -6.80
N ILE A 144 4.98 -13.22 -8.07
CA ILE A 144 5.38 -14.52 -8.58
C ILE A 144 6.91 -14.65 -8.59
N GLU A 145 7.63 -13.68 -9.17
CA GLU A 145 9.09 -13.69 -9.21
C GLU A 145 9.74 -13.78 -7.82
N LYS A 146 9.11 -13.18 -6.77
CA LYS A 146 9.71 -13.10 -5.43
C LYS A 146 9.22 -14.17 -4.45
N TYR A 147 7.98 -14.62 -4.57
CA TYR A 147 7.36 -15.47 -3.56
C TYR A 147 6.82 -16.80 -4.07
N CYS A 148 6.64 -16.93 -5.37
CA CYS A 148 6.13 -18.15 -6.00
C CYS A 148 6.87 -18.46 -7.30
N PRO A 149 8.23 -18.55 -7.31
CA PRO A 149 9.02 -18.68 -8.54
C PRO A 149 8.69 -19.95 -9.33
N GLN A 150 8.09 -20.96 -8.69
CA GLN A 150 7.59 -22.17 -9.35
C GLN A 150 6.51 -21.88 -10.41
N LEU A 151 5.82 -20.72 -10.30
CA LEU A 151 4.77 -20.30 -11.23
C LEU A 151 5.30 -19.47 -12.41
N ILE A 152 6.60 -19.13 -12.45
CA ILE A 152 7.22 -18.40 -13.56
C ILE A 152 6.92 -19.02 -14.92
N PRO A 153 6.94 -20.37 -15.10
CA PRO A 153 6.60 -20.98 -16.39
C PRO A 153 5.16 -20.73 -16.86
N TYR A 154 4.27 -20.30 -15.98
CA TYR A 154 2.87 -19.98 -16.32
C TYR A 154 2.65 -18.50 -16.62
N LEU A 155 3.63 -17.61 -16.37
CA LEU A 155 3.54 -16.22 -16.76
C LEU A 155 3.61 -16.11 -18.28
N ALA A 156 2.62 -15.47 -18.89
CA ALA A 156 2.67 -15.18 -20.32
C ALA A 156 3.95 -14.38 -20.64
N PRO A 157 4.79 -14.81 -21.59
CA PRO A 157 6.06 -14.14 -21.91
C PRO A 157 5.83 -12.83 -22.68
N VAL A 158 4.94 -11.98 -22.19
CA VAL A 158 4.45 -10.76 -22.85
C VAL A 158 4.64 -9.57 -21.93
N VAL A 159 5.10 -8.44 -22.49
CA VAL A 159 5.20 -7.17 -21.79
C VAL A 159 3.83 -6.62 -21.43
N SER A 160 3.78 -5.65 -20.52
CA SER A 160 2.52 -4.98 -20.20
C SER A 160 2.10 -4.02 -21.31
N PRO A 161 0.81 -3.63 -21.39
CA PRO A 161 0.31 -2.61 -22.31
C PRO A 161 1.11 -1.29 -22.29
N MET A 162 1.57 -0.85 -21.12
CA MET A 162 2.41 0.34 -20.99
C MET A 162 3.71 0.21 -21.79
N ILE A 163 4.43 -0.88 -21.62
CA ILE A 163 5.71 -1.13 -22.31
C ILE A 163 5.49 -1.33 -23.81
N ALA A 164 4.46 -2.11 -24.18
CA ALA A 164 4.08 -2.30 -25.59
C ALA A 164 3.79 -0.95 -26.27
N HIS A 165 3.02 -0.10 -25.62
CA HIS A 165 2.65 1.21 -26.13
C HIS A 165 3.85 2.17 -26.22
N GLY A 166 4.72 2.18 -25.20
CA GLY A 166 5.94 2.98 -25.24
C GLY A 166 6.85 2.60 -26.40
N ARG A 167 7.06 1.30 -26.64
CA ARG A 167 7.80 0.79 -27.81
C ARG A 167 7.15 1.22 -29.12
N MET A 168 5.84 1.10 -29.22
CA MET A 168 5.07 1.49 -30.42
C MET A 168 5.19 2.99 -30.69
N ILE A 169 5.02 3.84 -29.68
CA ILE A 169 5.15 5.31 -29.83
C ILE A 169 6.55 5.68 -30.33
N LYS A 170 7.62 5.15 -29.72
CA LYS A 170 9.00 5.45 -30.11
C LYS A 170 9.31 4.94 -31.53
N GLN A 171 8.74 3.81 -31.93
CA GLN A 171 8.89 3.30 -33.29
C GLN A 171 8.20 4.19 -34.32
N GLN A 172 6.97 4.67 -34.02
CA GLN A 172 6.18 5.47 -34.96
C GLN A 172 6.58 6.94 -35.00
N MET A 173 7.01 7.50 -33.86
CA MET A 173 7.22 8.94 -33.71
C MET A 173 8.70 9.35 -33.59
N GLY A 174 9.62 8.38 -33.58
CA GLY A 174 11.05 8.53 -33.46
C GLY A 174 11.59 8.06 -32.09
N ALA A 175 12.78 7.47 -32.09
CA ALA A 175 13.43 6.92 -30.89
C ALA A 175 13.68 7.98 -29.79
N ASP A 176 13.89 9.23 -30.19
CA ASP A 176 14.14 10.36 -29.27
C ASP A 176 12.86 10.87 -28.59
N THR A 177 11.66 10.41 -29.03
CA THR A 177 10.38 10.78 -28.41
C THR A 177 10.36 10.35 -26.95
N LYS A 178 10.09 11.28 -26.04
CA LYS A 178 9.88 10.99 -24.62
C LYS A 178 8.46 10.48 -24.40
N VAL A 179 8.32 9.36 -23.73
CA VAL A 179 7.04 8.76 -23.44
C VAL A 179 6.74 8.83 -21.94
N VAL A 180 5.66 9.52 -21.60
CA VAL A 180 5.17 9.67 -20.23
C VAL A 180 3.92 8.84 -20.04
N PHE A 181 3.99 7.82 -19.19
CA PHE A 181 2.80 7.06 -18.83
C PHE A 181 2.01 7.78 -17.75
N VAL A 182 0.70 7.93 -17.94
CA VAL A 182 -0.24 8.50 -16.95
C VAL A 182 -1.23 7.42 -16.50
N GLY A 183 -1.22 7.06 -15.21
CA GLY A 183 -2.10 6.01 -14.72
C GLY A 183 -2.12 5.84 -13.19
N PRO A 184 -3.00 5.01 -12.62
CA PRO A 184 -3.23 4.91 -11.18
C PRO A 184 -2.29 3.95 -10.45
N CYS A 185 -1.25 3.43 -11.09
CA CYS A 185 -0.45 2.32 -10.60
C CYS A 185 0.97 2.73 -10.23
N ILE A 186 1.38 2.45 -8.98
CA ILE A 186 2.75 2.74 -8.51
C ILE A 186 3.79 1.74 -9.02
N ALA A 187 3.40 0.48 -9.23
CA ALA A 187 4.31 -0.55 -9.72
C ALA A 187 4.74 -0.31 -11.19
N LYS A 188 3.96 0.46 -11.95
CA LYS A 188 4.31 0.91 -13.30
C LYS A 188 5.58 1.76 -13.31
N LYS A 189 5.82 2.52 -12.23
CA LYS A 189 7.07 3.28 -12.09
C LYS A 189 8.30 2.38 -11.98
N GLN A 190 8.20 1.26 -11.26
CA GLN A 190 9.27 0.28 -11.21
C GLN A 190 9.43 -0.44 -12.55
N GLU A 191 8.31 -0.78 -13.21
CA GLU A 191 8.36 -1.43 -14.53
C GLU A 191 9.04 -0.55 -15.58
N ALA A 192 8.79 0.77 -15.56
CA ALA A 192 9.47 1.73 -16.43
C ALA A 192 10.99 1.81 -16.18
N GLN A 193 11.41 1.63 -14.92
CA GLN A 193 12.82 1.65 -14.50
C GLN A 193 13.52 0.30 -14.64
N ASP A 194 12.82 -0.76 -15.06
CA ASP A 194 13.38 -2.09 -15.18
C ASP A 194 14.34 -2.15 -16.39
N PRO A 195 15.61 -2.55 -16.21
CA PRO A 195 16.57 -2.65 -17.31
C PRO A 195 16.12 -3.53 -18.48
N ARG A 196 15.19 -4.48 -18.25
CA ARG A 196 14.57 -5.29 -19.30
C ARG A 196 13.73 -4.49 -20.30
N HIS A 197 13.36 -3.26 -19.91
CA HIS A 197 12.49 -2.35 -20.65
C HIS A 197 13.10 -0.95 -20.77
N ALA A 198 14.44 -0.86 -20.73
CA ALA A 198 15.14 0.40 -20.83
C ALA A 198 14.64 1.22 -22.04
N ASP A 199 14.54 2.53 -21.85
CA ASP A 199 14.17 3.51 -22.87
C ASP A 199 12.79 3.39 -23.52
N CYS A 200 11.90 2.56 -22.95
CA CYS A 200 10.52 2.48 -23.45
C CYS A 200 9.60 3.57 -22.89
N ILE A 201 9.77 3.87 -21.58
CA ILE A 201 8.98 4.86 -20.84
C ILE A 201 9.95 5.75 -20.07
N ASP A 202 9.87 7.04 -20.27
CA ASP A 202 10.81 8.01 -19.69
C ASP A 202 10.35 8.51 -18.32
N ALA A 203 9.01 8.60 -18.07
CA ALA A 203 8.45 9.00 -16.79
C ALA A 203 7.07 8.37 -16.53
N VAL A 204 6.67 8.32 -15.26
CA VAL A 204 5.35 7.81 -14.83
C VAL A 204 4.69 8.81 -13.90
N LEU A 205 3.56 9.37 -14.32
CA LEU A 205 2.70 10.25 -13.54
C LEU A 205 1.43 9.52 -13.10
N ASN A 206 0.87 9.95 -11.99
CA ASN A 206 -0.46 9.53 -11.58
C ASN A 206 -1.50 10.64 -11.81
N PHE A 207 -2.79 10.30 -11.73
CA PHE A 207 -3.86 11.29 -11.98
C PHE A 207 -3.88 12.45 -10.98
N ASN A 208 -3.32 12.29 -9.78
CA ASN A 208 -3.21 13.40 -8.83
C ASN A 208 -2.10 14.39 -9.27
N ASP A 209 -1.02 13.90 -9.88
CA ASP A 209 0.00 14.76 -10.47
C ASP A 209 -0.61 15.57 -11.62
N ILE A 210 -1.40 14.95 -12.48
CA ILE A 210 -2.11 15.61 -13.59
C ILE A 210 -3.13 16.62 -13.06
N ASN A 211 -4.00 16.24 -12.12
CA ASN A 211 -4.99 17.15 -11.55
C ASN A 211 -4.34 18.37 -10.88
N ARG A 212 -3.23 18.14 -10.16
CA ARG A 212 -2.46 19.25 -9.57
C ARG A 212 -1.91 20.17 -10.64
N TRP A 213 -1.32 19.65 -11.70
CA TRP A 213 -0.75 20.44 -12.78
C TRP A 213 -1.83 21.21 -13.57
N LEU A 214 -2.95 20.58 -13.89
CA LEU A 214 -4.09 21.26 -14.52
C LEU A 214 -4.60 22.44 -13.67
N ASN A 215 -4.68 22.26 -12.34
CA ASN A 215 -5.06 23.31 -11.41
C ASN A 215 -4.02 24.43 -11.33
N GLU A 216 -2.72 24.13 -11.41
CA GLU A 216 -1.63 25.12 -11.44
C GLU A 216 -1.69 26.00 -12.70
N GLU A 217 -2.19 25.47 -13.83
CA GLU A 217 -2.31 26.14 -15.11
C GLU A 217 -3.76 26.67 -15.38
N ASP A 218 -4.64 26.63 -14.38
CA ASP A 218 -6.05 27.05 -14.50
C ASP A 218 -6.79 26.37 -15.68
N ILE A 219 -6.49 25.07 -15.94
CA ILE A 219 -7.14 24.29 -16.99
C ILE A 219 -8.24 23.43 -16.40
N VAL A 220 -9.48 23.64 -16.84
CA VAL A 220 -10.65 22.83 -16.52
C VAL A 220 -10.94 21.90 -17.71
N ILE A 221 -10.95 20.58 -17.48
CA ILE A 221 -11.10 19.59 -18.55
C ILE A 221 -12.43 19.75 -19.27
N GLU A 222 -13.52 19.96 -18.51
CA GLU A 222 -14.87 20.11 -19.03
C GLU A 222 -15.06 21.32 -19.96
N ASP A 223 -14.16 22.32 -19.86
CA ASP A 223 -14.17 23.53 -20.67
C ASP A 223 -13.26 23.43 -21.91
N CYS A 224 -12.55 22.31 -22.07
CA CYS A 224 -11.69 22.09 -23.23
C CYS A 224 -12.47 21.66 -24.47
N GLU A 225 -11.88 21.90 -25.64
CA GLU A 225 -12.45 21.47 -26.93
C GLU A 225 -12.41 19.93 -27.04
N ASP A 226 -13.36 19.37 -27.77
CA ASP A 226 -13.40 17.95 -28.10
C ASP A 226 -12.38 17.61 -29.19
N THR A 227 -11.19 17.22 -28.78
CA THR A 227 -10.09 16.81 -29.67
C THR A 227 -10.01 15.28 -29.68
N PRO A 228 -10.56 14.59 -30.71
CA PRO A 228 -10.65 13.13 -30.69
C PRO A 228 -9.29 12.47 -30.65
N PHE A 229 -9.20 11.35 -29.92
CA PHE A 229 -8.04 10.47 -30.01
C PHE A 229 -7.92 9.86 -31.40
N PRO A 230 -6.72 9.49 -31.87
CA PRO A 230 -6.58 8.64 -33.03
C PRO A 230 -7.46 7.40 -32.86
N GLN A 231 -8.26 7.08 -33.85
CA GLN A 231 -9.18 5.93 -33.78
C GLN A 231 -8.36 4.63 -33.83
N MET A 232 -8.55 3.76 -32.86
CA MET A 232 -7.93 2.45 -32.78
C MET A 232 -9.01 1.41 -32.45
N ASP A 233 -9.02 0.30 -33.16
CA ASP A 233 -9.84 -0.87 -32.86
C ASP A 233 -8.95 -2.01 -32.39
N PRO A 234 -9.37 -2.87 -31.46
CA PRO A 234 -10.69 -2.87 -30.82
C PRO A 234 -10.75 -2.03 -29.54
N ARG A 235 -11.76 -1.18 -29.45
CA ARG A 235 -12.05 -0.31 -28.30
C ARG A 235 -12.28 -1.08 -26.98
N VAL A 236 -12.63 -2.35 -27.05
CA VAL A 236 -12.79 -3.25 -25.91
C VAL A 236 -11.51 -3.31 -25.03
N ASN A 237 -10.33 -3.02 -25.60
CA ASN A 237 -9.07 -2.95 -24.85
C ASN A 237 -9.03 -1.79 -23.81
N ARG A 238 -9.95 -0.82 -23.90
CA ARG A 238 -10.15 0.19 -22.85
C ARG A 238 -10.66 -0.42 -21.55
N LEU A 239 -11.20 -1.64 -21.54
CA LEU A 239 -11.66 -2.35 -20.34
C LEU A 239 -10.51 -2.95 -19.50
N TYR A 240 -9.27 -2.94 -19.95
CA TYR A 240 -8.13 -3.49 -19.18
C TYR A 240 -8.04 -3.04 -17.71
N PRO A 241 -8.38 -1.79 -17.32
CA PRO A 241 -8.30 -1.37 -15.92
C PRO A 241 -9.41 -1.88 -15.00
N VAL A 242 -10.49 -2.46 -15.56
CA VAL A 242 -11.57 -3.05 -14.76
C VAL A 242 -11.37 -4.56 -14.58
N THR A 243 -12.05 -5.14 -13.61
CA THR A 243 -11.98 -6.59 -13.37
C THR A 243 -12.56 -7.37 -14.54
N SER A 244 -11.91 -8.43 -14.96
CA SER A 244 -12.19 -9.25 -16.16
C SER A 244 -11.97 -8.53 -17.51
N GLY A 245 -11.38 -7.33 -17.50
CA GLY A 245 -11.19 -6.55 -18.72
C GLY A 245 -10.21 -7.16 -19.71
N VAL A 246 -9.13 -7.79 -19.23
CA VAL A 246 -8.19 -8.55 -20.08
C VAL A 246 -8.89 -9.73 -20.71
N ILE A 247 -9.63 -10.50 -19.93
CA ILE A 247 -10.42 -11.65 -20.41
C ILE A 247 -11.44 -11.19 -21.47
N SER A 248 -12.17 -10.13 -21.20
CA SER A 248 -13.16 -9.57 -22.15
C SER A 248 -12.52 -9.20 -23.48
N SER A 249 -11.34 -8.57 -23.44
CA SER A 249 -10.59 -8.21 -24.65
C SER A 249 -10.13 -9.43 -25.44
N VAL A 250 -9.61 -10.44 -24.74
CA VAL A 250 -9.16 -11.69 -25.39
C VAL A 250 -10.34 -12.47 -25.98
N VAL A 251 -11.46 -12.56 -25.25
CA VAL A 251 -12.68 -13.25 -25.77
C VAL A 251 -13.21 -12.56 -27.03
N ALA A 252 -13.12 -11.23 -27.10
CA ALA A 252 -13.53 -10.48 -28.27
C ALA A 252 -12.69 -10.76 -29.55
N THR A 253 -11.53 -11.40 -29.42
CA THR A 253 -10.70 -11.82 -30.58
C THR A 253 -11.16 -13.13 -31.22
N GLU A 254 -12.18 -13.80 -30.70
CA GLU A 254 -12.76 -15.05 -31.23
C GLU A 254 -11.73 -16.15 -31.51
N VAL A 255 -10.89 -16.46 -30.50
CA VAL A 255 -9.84 -17.49 -30.59
C VAL A 255 -10.43 -18.85 -30.97
N LYS A 256 -10.08 -19.37 -32.14
CA LYS A 256 -10.70 -20.58 -32.74
C LYS A 256 -10.39 -21.90 -32.03
N ARG A 257 -9.30 -21.97 -31.26
CA ARG A 257 -8.83 -23.20 -30.59
C ARG A 257 -8.53 -22.95 -29.11
N ASP A 258 -9.45 -22.35 -28.41
CA ASP A 258 -9.27 -22.00 -27.02
C ASP A 258 -9.89 -23.06 -26.10
N SER A 259 -9.04 -23.87 -25.46
CA SER A 259 -9.41 -24.89 -24.48
C SER A 259 -9.29 -24.45 -23.03
N TYR A 260 -8.76 -23.24 -22.79
CA TYR A 260 -8.52 -22.76 -21.43
C TYR A 260 -9.81 -22.23 -20.79
N ARG A 261 -10.02 -22.57 -19.52
CA ARG A 261 -11.04 -21.93 -18.70
C ARG A 261 -10.59 -20.52 -18.30
N LYS A 262 -11.45 -19.52 -18.45
CA LYS A 262 -11.17 -18.12 -18.09
C LYS A 262 -11.47 -17.91 -16.62
N PHE A 263 -10.51 -17.35 -15.93
CA PHE A 263 -10.59 -17.12 -14.50
C PHE A 263 -9.95 -15.79 -14.15
N TYR A 264 -10.59 -14.98 -13.30
CA TYR A 264 -10.01 -13.72 -12.86
C TYR A 264 -9.94 -13.63 -11.34
N VAL A 265 -8.86 -13.03 -10.84
CA VAL A 265 -8.62 -12.79 -9.42
C VAL A 265 -8.11 -11.37 -9.19
N HIS A 266 -8.60 -10.75 -8.15
CA HIS A 266 -8.15 -9.42 -7.76
C HIS A 266 -8.06 -9.27 -6.23
N GLY A 267 -7.13 -8.43 -5.77
CA GLY A 267 -6.81 -8.21 -4.37
C GLY A 267 -5.65 -9.07 -3.90
N GLU A 268 -4.86 -8.50 -2.98
CA GLU A 268 -3.57 -9.04 -2.54
C GLU A 268 -3.72 -10.47 -1.99
N SER A 269 -4.62 -10.66 -1.01
CA SER A 269 -4.83 -11.95 -0.35
C SER A 269 -5.30 -13.02 -1.34
N ASN A 270 -6.26 -12.67 -2.21
CA ASN A 270 -6.80 -13.60 -3.21
C ASN A 270 -5.73 -14.02 -4.25
N CYS A 271 -4.86 -13.09 -4.65
CA CYS A 271 -3.75 -13.41 -5.54
C CYS A 271 -2.77 -14.39 -4.88
N ILE A 272 -2.47 -14.21 -3.59
CA ILE A 272 -1.61 -15.10 -2.83
C ILE A 272 -2.24 -16.48 -2.67
N ASP A 273 -3.52 -16.55 -2.31
CA ASP A 273 -4.27 -17.82 -2.16
C ASP A 273 -4.29 -18.61 -3.47
N LEU A 274 -4.53 -17.90 -4.60
CA LEU A 274 -4.48 -18.54 -5.91
C LEU A 274 -3.07 -19.07 -6.23
N CYS A 275 -2.02 -18.28 -5.99
CA CYS A 275 -0.65 -18.73 -6.20
C CYS A 275 -0.35 -20.00 -5.38
N GLN A 276 -0.80 -20.07 -4.13
CA GLN A 276 -0.63 -21.25 -3.29
C GLN A 276 -1.39 -22.47 -3.83
N SER A 277 -2.63 -22.29 -4.30
CA SER A 277 -3.41 -23.37 -4.93
C SER A 277 -2.76 -23.86 -6.23
N MET A 278 -2.20 -22.96 -7.02
CA MET A 278 -1.45 -23.34 -8.23
C MET A 278 -0.15 -24.11 -7.90
N VAL A 279 0.59 -23.68 -6.87
CA VAL A 279 1.79 -24.40 -6.41
C VAL A 279 1.45 -25.81 -5.92
N ARG A 280 0.26 -26.03 -5.35
CA ARG A 280 -0.23 -27.36 -4.98
C ARG A 280 -0.76 -28.19 -6.16
N GLY A 281 -0.79 -27.61 -7.38
CA GLY A 281 -1.29 -28.29 -8.57
C GLY A 281 -2.83 -28.42 -8.64
N GLU A 282 -3.56 -27.63 -7.88
CA GLU A 282 -5.04 -27.68 -7.83
C GLU A 282 -5.69 -27.00 -9.03
N ILE A 283 -4.96 -26.13 -9.75
CA ILE A 283 -5.46 -25.31 -10.85
C ILE A 283 -4.68 -25.62 -12.13
N THR A 284 -5.37 -26.11 -13.15
CA THR A 284 -4.80 -26.48 -14.46
C THR A 284 -5.73 -26.10 -15.60
N GLY A 285 -5.19 -25.86 -16.78
CA GLY A 285 -5.95 -25.56 -18.00
C GLY A 285 -6.68 -24.22 -17.95
N CYS A 286 -6.07 -23.21 -17.32
CA CYS A 286 -6.69 -21.91 -17.12
C CYS A 286 -5.91 -20.76 -17.79
N PHE A 287 -6.66 -19.81 -18.37
CA PHE A 287 -6.19 -18.45 -18.64
C PHE A 287 -6.62 -17.55 -17.49
N ILE A 288 -5.66 -16.99 -16.78
CA ILE A 288 -5.87 -16.33 -15.49
C ILE A 288 -5.54 -14.85 -15.60
N GLU A 289 -6.55 -14.00 -15.43
CA GLU A 289 -6.34 -12.58 -15.21
C GLU A 289 -6.11 -12.32 -13.73
N MET A 290 -4.92 -11.81 -13.37
CA MET A 290 -4.58 -11.47 -11.98
C MET A 290 -4.33 -9.97 -11.84
N ASN A 291 -5.00 -9.35 -10.87
CA ASN A 291 -4.85 -7.93 -10.52
C ASN A 291 -4.58 -7.77 -9.03
N MET A 292 -3.45 -7.17 -8.66
CA MET A 292 -3.10 -6.93 -7.26
C MET A 292 -4.08 -5.99 -6.55
N CYS A 293 -4.66 -5.02 -7.28
CA CYS A 293 -5.60 -4.06 -6.71
C CYS A 293 -7.00 -4.64 -6.60
N SER A 294 -7.62 -4.58 -5.42
CA SER A 294 -8.99 -5.01 -5.22
C SER A 294 -9.97 -4.13 -5.99
N GLY A 295 -10.58 -4.69 -7.04
CA GLY A 295 -11.50 -3.99 -7.95
C GLY A 295 -10.86 -3.46 -9.23
N GLY A 296 -9.64 -3.90 -9.57
CA GLY A 296 -8.91 -3.50 -10.77
C GLY A 296 -8.12 -2.20 -10.61
N CYS A 297 -7.50 -1.72 -11.69
CA CYS A 297 -6.64 -0.54 -11.68
C CYS A 297 -7.39 0.76 -11.34
N ILE A 298 -8.69 0.84 -11.63
CA ILE A 298 -9.54 1.98 -11.24
C ILE A 298 -9.65 2.18 -9.71
N LYS A 299 -9.25 1.20 -8.91
CA LYS A 299 -9.08 1.28 -7.46
C LYS A 299 -7.61 1.22 -7.03
N GLY A 300 -6.72 1.59 -7.94
CA GLY A 300 -5.27 1.63 -7.72
C GLY A 300 -4.85 2.45 -6.50
N PRO A 301 -3.60 2.29 -6.04
CA PRO A 301 -3.14 2.87 -4.77
C PRO A 301 -3.05 4.40 -4.78
N THR A 302 -3.02 5.03 -5.94
CA THR A 302 -3.00 6.50 -6.06
C THR A 302 -4.37 7.12 -6.20
N VAL A 303 -5.44 6.32 -6.26
CA VAL A 303 -6.82 6.82 -6.30
C VAL A 303 -7.25 7.22 -4.89
N HIS A 304 -7.39 8.54 -4.65
CA HIS A 304 -7.75 9.07 -3.33
C HIS A 304 -9.25 8.99 -3.06
N ASP A 305 -10.08 9.23 -4.08
CA ASP A 305 -11.53 9.13 -3.91
C ASP A 305 -11.96 7.67 -3.80
N ARG A 306 -12.28 7.27 -2.57
CA ARG A 306 -12.76 5.92 -2.24
C ARG A 306 -14.26 5.73 -2.49
N SER A 307 -15.00 6.82 -2.67
CA SER A 307 -16.45 6.78 -2.91
C SER A 307 -16.79 6.32 -4.33
N ILE A 308 -15.85 6.44 -5.28
CA ILE A 308 -16.04 6.01 -6.66
C ILE A 308 -16.43 4.53 -6.70
N SER A 309 -17.63 4.23 -7.21
CA SER A 309 -18.11 2.86 -7.35
C SER A 309 -17.41 2.17 -8.52
N ARG A 310 -16.63 1.12 -8.25
CA ARG A 310 -16.00 0.30 -9.30
C ARG A 310 -17.01 -0.32 -10.29
N PHE A 311 -18.20 -0.62 -9.80
CA PHE A 311 -19.27 -1.19 -10.62
C PHE A 311 -19.84 -0.14 -11.57
N LYS A 312 -20.12 1.06 -11.06
CA LYS A 312 -20.59 2.18 -11.90
C LYS A 312 -19.55 2.52 -12.96
N VAL A 313 -18.28 2.68 -12.59
CA VAL A 313 -17.21 2.98 -13.56
C VAL A 313 -17.15 1.93 -14.66
N LYS A 314 -17.24 0.63 -14.32
CA LYS A 314 -17.25 -0.44 -15.33
C LYS A 314 -18.43 -0.28 -16.31
N LEU A 315 -19.64 -0.06 -15.80
CA LEU A 315 -20.83 0.14 -16.62
C LEU A 315 -20.72 1.40 -17.49
N ASP A 316 -20.25 2.50 -16.92
CA ASP A 316 -20.04 3.76 -17.64
C ASP A 316 -19.02 3.59 -18.78
N MET A 317 -17.92 2.86 -18.54
CA MET A 317 -16.93 2.54 -19.56
C MET A 317 -17.51 1.66 -20.68
N GLU A 318 -18.25 0.61 -20.34
CA GLU A 318 -18.92 -0.26 -21.30
C GLU A 318 -19.92 0.53 -22.14
N GLU A 319 -20.69 1.42 -21.53
CA GLU A 319 -21.64 2.29 -22.21
C GLU A 319 -20.94 3.29 -23.15
N GLN A 320 -19.88 3.94 -22.70
CA GLN A 320 -19.09 4.86 -23.54
C GLN A 320 -18.49 4.14 -24.76
N ILE A 321 -17.91 2.96 -24.56
CA ILE A 321 -17.35 2.13 -25.63
C ILE A 321 -18.44 1.75 -26.67
N SER A 322 -19.66 1.45 -26.21
CA SER A 322 -20.77 1.07 -27.10
C SER A 322 -21.32 2.22 -27.92
N ARG A 323 -21.22 3.45 -27.40
CA ARG A 323 -21.73 4.66 -28.09
C ARG A 323 -20.79 5.18 -29.18
N GLU A 324 -19.53 4.85 -29.13
CA GLU A 324 -18.58 5.31 -30.13
C GLU A 324 -18.84 4.63 -31.49
N PRO A 325 -18.78 5.37 -32.60
CA PRO A 325 -18.95 4.79 -33.92
C PRO A 325 -17.85 3.77 -34.21
N VAL A 326 -18.21 2.67 -34.86
CA VAL A 326 -17.21 1.70 -35.35
C VAL A 326 -16.42 2.37 -36.46
N PRO A 327 -15.07 2.35 -36.43
CA PRO A 327 -14.28 2.86 -37.54
C PRO A 327 -14.67 2.18 -38.88
N ALA A 328 -14.77 2.96 -39.93
CA ALA A 328 -15.22 2.47 -41.25
C ALA A 328 -14.21 1.51 -41.91
N GLU A 329 -12.95 1.52 -41.48
CA GLU A 329 -11.91 0.60 -41.91
C GLU A 329 -11.22 0.06 -40.67
N GLU A 330 -11.00 -1.26 -40.60
CA GLU A 330 -10.09 -1.89 -39.65
C GLU A 330 -8.67 -1.42 -39.97
N THR A 331 -8.28 -0.28 -39.42
CA THR A 331 -6.87 0.08 -39.37
C THR A 331 -6.20 -0.82 -38.31
N THR A 332 -5.99 -2.08 -38.67
CA THR A 332 -5.05 -2.92 -37.96
C THR A 332 -3.71 -2.18 -38.05
N PRO A 333 -3.18 -1.63 -36.95
CA PRO A 333 -1.85 -1.03 -37.01
C PRO A 333 -0.94 -2.09 -37.62
N VAL A 334 0.02 -1.67 -38.46
CA VAL A 334 1.07 -2.55 -38.92
C VAL A 334 1.84 -3.05 -37.71
N LEU A 335 1.36 -4.17 -37.14
CA LEU A 335 1.78 -4.75 -35.85
C LEU A 335 3.13 -5.51 -35.96
N GLU A 336 3.75 -5.50 -37.17
CA GLU A 336 4.76 -6.50 -37.52
C GLU A 336 6.13 -6.31 -36.88
N GLN A 337 6.40 -5.27 -36.10
CA GLN A 337 7.77 -5.02 -35.63
C GLN A 337 7.97 -4.65 -34.15
N VAL A 338 6.93 -4.57 -33.34
CA VAL A 338 7.13 -4.26 -31.91
C VAL A 338 7.40 -5.55 -31.14
N SER A 339 8.61 -5.70 -30.58
CA SER A 339 8.92 -6.84 -29.71
C SER A 339 8.05 -6.78 -28.42
N LEU A 340 7.24 -7.80 -28.22
CA LEU A 340 6.39 -7.93 -27.04
C LEU A 340 6.91 -8.94 -26.02
N ASN A 341 8.04 -9.58 -26.34
CA ASN A 341 8.60 -10.63 -25.48
C ASN A 341 9.10 -10.06 -24.14
N LYS A 342 8.85 -10.81 -23.07
CA LYS A 342 9.32 -10.56 -21.70
C LYS A 342 9.82 -11.83 -21.06
N VAL A 343 10.95 -11.73 -20.37
CA VAL A 343 11.52 -12.82 -19.58
C VAL A 343 11.33 -12.52 -18.10
N PHE A 344 11.01 -13.55 -17.32
CA PHE A 344 10.83 -13.49 -15.88
C PHE A 344 11.92 -14.31 -15.19
N PHE A 345 12.34 -13.88 -14.00
CA PHE A 345 13.42 -14.50 -13.25
C PHE A 345 13.01 -14.77 -11.80
N ASP A 346 13.58 -15.81 -11.22
CA ASP A 346 13.53 -15.99 -9.77
C ASP A 346 14.26 -14.84 -9.07
N ARG A 347 13.53 -14.10 -8.28
CA ARG A 347 13.99 -12.95 -7.48
C ARG A 347 13.67 -13.14 -6.01
N THR A 348 13.58 -14.38 -5.57
CA THR A 348 13.27 -14.74 -4.18
C THR A 348 14.20 -14.02 -3.21
N PRO A 349 13.70 -13.24 -2.25
CA PRO A 349 14.54 -12.62 -1.25
C PRO A 349 15.28 -13.65 -0.40
N HIS A 350 16.58 -13.50 -0.24
CA HIS A 350 17.41 -14.39 0.56
C HIS A 350 17.47 -13.89 2.02
N ASP A 351 16.45 -14.24 2.79
CA ASP A 351 16.43 -13.94 4.21
C ASP A 351 17.12 -15.05 5.02
N PRO A 352 17.87 -14.73 6.08
CA PRO A 352 18.47 -15.76 6.93
C PRO A 352 17.39 -16.59 7.64
N ILE A 353 17.56 -17.91 7.63
CA ILE A 353 16.62 -18.85 8.25
C ILE A 353 17.14 -19.19 9.66
N PRO A 354 16.43 -18.81 10.75
CA PRO A 354 16.84 -19.16 12.10
C PRO A 354 16.62 -20.65 12.40
N SER A 355 17.48 -21.19 13.24
CA SER A 355 17.29 -22.49 13.85
C SER A 355 16.15 -22.48 14.88
N GLU A 356 15.61 -23.64 15.22
CA GLU A 356 14.56 -23.78 16.25
C GLU A 356 15.00 -23.21 17.60
N ALA A 357 16.29 -23.38 17.96
CA ALA A 357 16.85 -22.84 19.21
C ALA A 357 16.85 -21.30 19.22
N GLU A 358 17.20 -20.66 18.10
CA GLU A 358 17.19 -19.20 17.98
C GLU A 358 15.76 -18.64 18.06
N ILE A 359 14.80 -19.31 17.40
CA ILE A 359 13.37 -18.95 17.47
C ILE A 359 12.89 -18.99 18.93
N ARG A 360 13.18 -20.08 19.66
CA ARG A 360 12.82 -20.24 21.08
C ARG A 360 13.49 -19.20 21.98
N GLN A 361 14.74 -18.86 21.71
CA GLN A 361 15.44 -17.80 22.43
C GLN A 361 14.72 -16.43 22.29
N ILE A 362 14.27 -16.12 21.08
CA ILE A 362 13.56 -14.85 20.81
C ILE A 362 12.17 -14.87 21.45
N LEU A 363 11.46 -15.98 21.38
CA LEU A 363 10.15 -16.16 22.03
C LEU A 363 10.28 -15.98 23.55
N ALA A 364 11.30 -16.59 24.18
CA ALA A 364 11.56 -16.46 25.61
C ALA A 364 11.80 -15.01 26.04
N LYS A 365 12.51 -14.20 25.23
CA LYS A 365 12.72 -12.76 25.50
C LYS A 365 11.41 -11.96 25.58
N THR A 366 10.32 -12.47 25.01
CA THR A 366 8.99 -11.86 25.07
C THR A 366 8.04 -12.61 26.00
N GLY A 367 8.58 -13.39 26.95
CA GLY A 367 7.83 -14.12 27.96
C GLY A 367 7.10 -15.38 27.44
N LYS A 368 7.46 -15.89 26.25
CA LYS A 368 6.84 -17.07 25.64
C LYS A 368 7.78 -18.27 25.79
N ILE A 369 7.68 -18.95 26.92
CA ILE A 369 8.55 -20.08 27.27
C ILE A 369 7.94 -21.41 26.84
N ARG A 370 6.61 -21.54 26.98
CA ARG A 370 5.84 -22.72 26.61
C ARG A 370 4.97 -22.44 25.38
N PRO A 371 4.56 -23.44 24.59
CA PRO A 371 3.64 -23.26 23.47
C PRO A 371 2.34 -22.53 23.85
N ASP A 372 1.80 -22.76 25.04
CA ASP A 372 0.58 -22.13 25.55
C ASP A 372 0.72 -20.61 25.77
N ASP A 373 1.97 -20.12 25.91
CA ASP A 373 2.27 -18.69 26.06
C ASP A 373 2.20 -17.95 24.70
N GLU A 374 2.13 -18.70 23.58
CA GLU A 374 2.07 -18.17 22.22
C GLU A 374 0.64 -17.82 21.84
N LEU A 375 0.18 -16.60 22.18
CA LEU A 375 -1.20 -16.14 21.94
C LEU A 375 -1.60 -16.05 20.46
N ASN A 376 -0.64 -15.95 19.54
CA ASN A 376 -0.86 -15.84 18.09
C ASN A 376 -1.91 -14.77 17.71
N CYS A 377 -1.97 -13.66 18.46
CA CYS A 377 -3.02 -12.65 18.39
C CYS A 377 -2.94 -11.74 17.16
N GLY A 378 -1.85 -11.78 16.39
CA GLY A 378 -1.64 -10.95 15.20
C GLY A 378 -1.44 -9.44 15.43
N ALA A 379 -1.58 -8.93 16.66
CA ALA A 379 -1.53 -7.50 16.98
C ALA A 379 -0.22 -6.81 16.57
N CYS A 380 0.91 -7.52 16.60
CA CYS A 380 2.22 -7.04 16.16
C CYS A 380 2.39 -7.00 14.63
N GLY A 381 1.43 -7.52 13.86
CA GLY A 381 1.47 -7.58 12.40
C GLY A 381 1.94 -8.91 11.81
N TYR A 382 2.22 -9.89 12.64
CA TYR A 382 2.58 -11.25 12.24
C TYR A 382 1.49 -12.23 12.71
N PRO A 383 1.05 -13.19 11.87
CA PRO A 383 -0.01 -14.14 12.19
C PRO A 383 0.27 -14.96 13.44
N THR A 384 1.53 -15.38 13.61
CA THR A 384 1.96 -16.20 14.74
C THR A 384 3.10 -15.55 15.51
N CYS A 385 3.25 -15.93 16.81
CA CYS A 385 4.38 -15.50 17.62
C CYS A 385 5.70 -16.03 17.06
N ARG A 386 5.67 -17.21 16.44
CA ARG A 386 6.82 -17.85 15.77
C ARG A 386 7.28 -17.04 14.55
N GLU A 387 6.36 -16.64 13.66
CA GLU A 387 6.69 -15.79 12.51
C GLU A 387 7.25 -14.44 12.94
N LYS A 388 6.73 -13.85 14.02
CA LYS A 388 7.31 -12.65 14.58
C LYS A 388 8.74 -12.90 15.08
N ALA A 389 9.02 -14.02 15.73
CA ALA A 389 10.37 -14.35 16.20
C ALA A 389 11.36 -14.52 15.03
N ILE A 390 10.92 -15.15 13.93
CA ILE A 390 11.68 -15.24 12.67
C ILE A 390 11.97 -13.83 12.12
N ALA A 391 10.96 -12.95 12.08
CA ALA A 391 11.12 -11.59 11.61
C ALA A 391 12.08 -10.76 12.49
N VAL A 392 12.09 -10.99 13.81
CA VAL A 392 13.07 -10.36 14.73
C VAL A 392 14.48 -10.85 14.41
N TYR A 393 14.68 -12.16 14.18
CA TYR A 393 15.97 -12.71 13.78
C TYR A 393 16.46 -12.07 12.48
N GLN A 394 15.57 -11.91 11.51
CA GLN A 394 15.82 -11.27 10.21
C GLN A 394 15.97 -9.75 10.30
N ARG A 395 15.91 -9.15 11.48
CA ARG A 395 15.92 -7.68 11.70
C ARG A 395 14.80 -6.92 11.02
N LYS A 396 13.68 -7.59 10.74
CA LYS A 396 12.47 -7.00 10.16
C LYS A 396 11.47 -6.52 11.21
N ALA A 397 11.61 -7.00 12.45
CA ALA A 397 10.73 -6.66 13.57
C ALA A 397 11.53 -6.44 14.86
N GLU A 398 10.95 -5.66 15.76
CA GLU A 398 11.47 -5.42 17.11
C GLU A 398 10.67 -6.19 18.17
N LEU A 399 11.31 -6.53 19.29
CA LEU A 399 10.64 -7.22 20.40
C LEU A 399 9.45 -6.42 20.93
N ASP A 400 9.64 -5.10 21.05
CA ASP A 400 8.67 -4.14 21.59
C ASP A 400 7.39 -3.96 20.73
N MET A 401 7.34 -4.54 19.53
CA MET A 401 6.09 -4.61 18.74
C MET A 401 5.05 -5.57 19.35
N CYS A 402 5.44 -6.44 20.27
CA CYS A 402 4.52 -7.36 20.95
C CYS A 402 3.69 -6.62 21.98
N ILE A 403 2.40 -6.42 21.73
CA ILE A 403 1.53 -5.66 22.65
C ILE A 403 1.45 -6.29 24.04
N PRO A 404 1.20 -7.62 24.21
CA PRO A 404 1.22 -8.22 25.54
C PRO A 404 2.55 -8.04 26.28
N PHE A 405 3.66 -8.22 25.57
CA PHE A 405 5.00 -8.00 26.16
C PHE A 405 5.22 -6.56 26.61
N MET A 406 4.83 -5.58 25.77
CA MET A 406 4.95 -4.17 26.13
C MET A 406 4.06 -3.78 27.29
N TYR A 407 2.85 -4.34 27.36
CA TYR A 407 1.95 -4.12 28.50
C TYR A 407 2.57 -4.63 29.81
N GLU A 408 3.06 -5.88 29.81
CA GLU A 408 3.71 -6.46 31.01
C GLU A 408 5.00 -5.70 31.40
N LYS A 409 5.81 -5.30 30.41
CA LYS A 409 7.01 -4.49 30.63
C LYS A 409 6.68 -3.13 31.25
N SER A 410 5.64 -2.45 30.75
CA SER A 410 5.16 -1.17 31.29
C SER A 410 4.63 -1.32 32.71
N LYS A 411 3.83 -2.36 32.96
CA LYS A 411 3.29 -2.68 34.29
C LYS A 411 4.40 -2.99 35.29
N SER A 412 5.37 -3.80 34.88
CA SER A 412 6.54 -4.12 35.70
C SER A 412 7.38 -2.88 36.03
N PHE A 413 7.57 -1.97 35.07
CA PHE A 413 8.27 -0.70 35.27
C PHE A 413 7.51 0.24 36.22
N ALA A 414 6.22 0.38 36.04
CA ALA A 414 5.37 1.16 36.92
C ALA A 414 5.40 0.61 38.35
N ASN A 415 5.29 -0.71 38.54
CA ASN A 415 5.39 -1.34 39.84
C ASN A 415 6.78 -1.10 40.48
N LEU A 416 7.86 -1.20 39.69
CA LEU A 416 9.22 -0.93 40.20
C LEU A 416 9.35 0.51 40.71
N VAL A 417 8.80 1.50 39.96
CA VAL A 417 8.79 2.91 40.40
C VAL A 417 8.01 3.06 41.71
N MET A 418 6.83 2.42 41.80
CA MET A 418 5.97 2.48 42.99
C MET A 418 6.64 1.82 44.23
N GLU A 419 7.42 0.75 44.04
CA GLU A 419 8.13 0.04 45.09
C GLU A 419 9.43 0.73 45.53
N THR A 420 10.15 1.34 44.58
CA THR A 420 11.49 1.90 44.83
C THR A 420 11.53 3.41 45.03
N SER A 421 10.44 4.12 44.71
CA SER A 421 10.38 5.57 44.89
C SER A 421 10.63 5.96 46.33
N PRO A 422 11.53 6.91 46.61
CA PRO A 422 11.72 7.45 47.98
C PRO A 422 10.57 8.36 48.41
N ASN A 423 9.68 8.74 47.46
CA ASN A 423 8.55 9.62 47.70
C ASN A 423 7.24 8.85 47.77
N VAL A 424 6.28 9.39 48.47
CA VAL A 424 4.89 8.91 48.40
C VAL A 424 4.35 9.24 47.02
N VAL A 425 3.90 8.23 46.31
CA VAL A 425 3.22 8.36 45.01
C VAL A 425 1.80 7.81 45.15
N MET A 426 0.83 8.60 44.82
CA MET A 426 -0.58 8.23 44.76
C MET A 426 -1.13 8.58 43.36
N ILE A 427 -1.94 7.70 42.79
CA ILE A 427 -2.69 7.95 41.57
C ILE A 427 -4.17 7.80 41.91
N VAL A 428 -4.96 8.78 41.53
CA VAL A 428 -6.42 8.78 41.75
C VAL A 428 -7.16 8.95 40.43
N ASP A 429 -8.38 8.44 40.38
CA ASP A 429 -9.30 8.71 39.28
C ASP A 429 -10.06 10.03 39.47
N GLU A 430 -11.01 10.31 38.56
CA GLU A 430 -11.85 11.50 38.57
C GLU A 430 -12.78 11.60 39.80
N ASP A 431 -13.11 10.49 40.43
CA ASP A 431 -13.89 10.39 41.65
C ASP A 431 -13.01 10.43 42.90
N MET A 432 -11.70 10.72 42.78
CA MET A 432 -10.71 10.72 43.86
C MET A 432 -10.47 9.34 44.50
N LYS A 433 -10.85 8.24 43.83
CA LYS A 433 -10.54 6.89 44.28
C LYS A 433 -9.09 6.54 43.99
N LEU A 434 -8.40 5.92 44.91
CA LEU A 434 -7.03 5.50 44.74
C LEU A 434 -6.91 4.35 43.73
N LEU A 435 -6.16 4.58 42.67
CA LEU A 435 -5.80 3.58 41.65
C LEU A 435 -4.44 2.95 41.90
N GLU A 436 -3.49 3.75 42.44
CA GLU A 436 -2.15 3.28 42.77
C GLU A 436 -1.63 3.97 44.04
N TYR A 437 -0.81 3.23 44.79
CA TYR A 437 -0.27 3.67 46.10
C TYR A 437 1.11 3.07 46.30
N SER A 438 2.13 3.90 46.55
CA SER A 438 3.51 3.46 46.69
C SER A 438 3.82 2.83 48.06
N ALA A 439 4.83 1.98 48.11
CA ALA A 439 5.28 1.34 49.35
C ALA A 439 5.69 2.34 50.44
N VAL A 440 6.23 3.50 50.05
CA VAL A 440 6.55 4.57 51.00
C VAL A 440 5.30 5.17 51.62
N GLY A 441 4.18 5.21 50.87
CA GLY A 441 2.88 5.61 51.38
C GLY A 441 2.39 4.71 52.51
N GLU A 442 2.60 3.39 52.43
CA GLU A 442 2.27 2.46 53.52
C GLU A 442 2.96 2.84 54.83
N LYS A 443 4.24 3.24 54.72
CA LYS A 443 5.04 3.62 55.87
C LYS A 443 4.55 4.90 56.56
N TYR A 444 4.11 5.89 55.76
CA TYR A 444 3.72 7.20 56.34
C TYR A 444 2.27 7.26 56.75
N PHE A 445 1.37 6.60 56.02
CA PHE A 445 -0.08 6.66 56.27
C PHE A 445 -0.58 5.39 57.01
N GLY A 446 0.25 4.38 57.22
CA GLY A 446 -0.11 3.20 57.99
C GLY A 446 -1.18 2.28 57.39
N LYS A 447 -1.41 2.41 56.10
CA LYS A 447 -2.33 1.56 55.34
C LYS A 447 -1.59 0.75 54.32
N THR A 448 -1.90 -0.52 54.19
CA THR A 448 -1.33 -1.37 53.13
C THR A 448 -1.86 -0.94 51.77
N ARG A 449 -1.12 -1.24 50.68
CA ARG A 449 -1.57 -0.98 49.32
C ARG A 449 -2.96 -1.59 49.05
N ALA A 450 -3.19 -2.80 49.51
CA ALA A 450 -4.47 -3.50 49.32
C ALA A 450 -5.64 -2.77 49.97
N GLU A 451 -5.43 -2.22 51.17
CA GLU A 451 -6.45 -1.40 51.87
C GLU A 451 -6.64 -0.05 51.16
N ALA A 452 -5.52 0.62 50.84
CA ALA A 452 -5.54 1.96 50.21
C ALA A 452 -6.27 1.96 48.88
N LEU A 453 -6.12 0.95 48.04
CA LEU A 453 -6.82 0.84 46.73
C LEU A 453 -8.35 0.67 46.85
N GLN A 454 -8.88 0.43 48.05
CA GLN A 454 -10.30 0.41 48.32
C GLN A 454 -10.83 1.75 48.84
N MET A 455 -9.95 2.73 49.05
CA MET A 455 -10.21 3.99 49.73
C MET A 455 -10.22 5.16 48.72
N TYR A 456 -10.72 6.26 49.17
CA TYR A 456 -10.69 7.53 48.46
C TYR A 456 -9.63 8.47 49.04
N LEU A 457 -9.13 9.40 48.24
CA LEU A 457 -8.06 10.32 48.64
C LEU A 457 -8.43 11.15 49.88
N TYR A 458 -9.68 11.56 50.00
CA TYR A 458 -10.17 12.34 51.14
C TYR A 458 -10.19 11.58 52.50
N GLU A 459 -9.99 10.28 52.46
CA GLU A 459 -9.79 9.47 53.66
C GLU A 459 -8.36 9.51 54.18
N PHE A 460 -7.43 10.07 53.42
CA PHE A 460 -6.02 10.22 53.74
C PHE A 460 -5.62 11.67 53.93
N ILE A 461 -6.02 12.56 53.00
CA ILE A 461 -5.61 13.94 52.94
C ILE A 461 -6.73 14.81 52.38
N ASP A 462 -6.64 16.14 52.60
CA ASP A 462 -7.57 17.10 52.00
C ASP A 462 -7.44 17.05 50.47
N PRO A 463 -8.52 16.76 49.75
CA PRO A 463 -8.50 16.63 48.29
C PRO A 463 -8.56 18.01 47.57
N ALA A 464 -8.64 19.11 48.25
CA ALA A 464 -8.89 20.43 47.64
C ALA A 464 -7.87 20.79 46.54
N ASP A 465 -6.60 20.49 46.75
CA ASP A 465 -5.57 20.77 45.75
C ASP A 465 -5.68 19.86 44.52
N PHE A 466 -6.07 18.63 44.72
CA PHE A 466 -6.31 17.68 43.62
C PHE A 466 -7.54 18.07 42.83
N GLN A 467 -8.63 18.47 43.50
CA GLN A 467 -9.84 18.97 42.85
C GLN A 467 -9.52 20.22 42.03
N TRP A 468 -8.72 21.14 42.58
CA TRP A 468 -8.31 22.37 41.87
C TRP A 468 -7.52 22.01 40.58
N VAL A 469 -6.56 21.06 40.65
CA VAL A 469 -5.79 20.60 39.47
C VAL A 469 -6.73 19.99 38.44
N PHE A 470 -7.70 19.22 38.88
CA PHE A 470 -8.68 18.57 38.01
C PHE A 470 -9.58 19.61 37.30
N ASP A 471 -10.10 20.58 38.04
CA ASP A 471 -11.00 21.62 37.53
C ASP A 471 -10.28 22.60 36.59
N THR A 472 -9.06 22.98 36.93
CA THR A 472 -8.31 24.04 36.21
C THR A 472 -7.38 23.48 35.12
N HIS A 473 -7.09 22.21 35.14
CA HIS A 473 -6.09 21.55 34.27
C HIS A 473 -4.66 22.14 34.44
N GLN A 474 -4.37 22.73 35.59
CA GLN A 474 -3.07 23.32 35.94
C GLN A 474 -2.38 22.47 37.02
N ASN A 475 -1.11 22.11 36.76
CA ASN A 475 -0.33 21.33 37.71
C ASN A 475 0.14 22.17 38.91
N ILE A 476 0.24 21.57 40.08
CA ILE A 476 0.86 22.13 41.26
C ILE A 476 2.27 21.55 41.41
N HIS A 477 3.27 22.38 41.63
CA HIS A 477 4.64 21.98 41.84
C HIS A 477 5.25 22.61 43.09
N GLY A 478 5.87 21.79 43.93
CA GLY A 478 6.63 22.27 45.09
C GLY A 478 5.83 22.95 46.20
N LYS A 479 4.51 22.67 46.30
CA LYS A 479 3.67 23.19 47.37
C LYS A 479 4.06 22.58 48.70
N LYS A 480 4.38 23.40 49.69
CA LYS A 480 4.62 22.94 51.05
C LYS A 480 3.29 22.69 51.77
N VAL A 481 3.11 21.47 52.23
CA VAL A 481 1.90 21.04 52.96
C VAL A 481 2.33 20.36 54.25
N HIS A 482 1.70 20.77 55.34
CA HIS A 482 1.87 20.17 56.68
C HIS A 482 0.66 19.28 57.00
N TYR A 483 0.91 18.03 57.34
CA TYR A 483 -0.10 17.08 57.77
C TYR A 483 0.05 16.78 59.25
N PRO A 484 -0.69 17.50 60.12
CA PRO A 484 -0.53 17.36 61.59
C PRO A 484 -0.83 15.95 62.09
N GLU A 485 -1.81 15.29 61.50
CA GLU A 485 -2.26 13.97 61.90
C GLU A 485 -1.12 12.91 61.72
N PHE A 486 -0.29 13.11 60.72
CA PHE A 486 0.85 12.22 60.40
C PHE A 486 2.18 12.80 60.86
N LYS A 487 2.21 13.99 61.45
CA LYS A 487 3.44 14.73 61.82
C LYS A 487 4.39 14.88 60.65
N LEU A 488 3.88 15.20 59.48
CA LEU A 488 4.60 15.14 58.22
C LEU A 488 4.58 16.50 57.50
N ASP A 489 5.81 17.00 57.18
CA ASP A 489 6.00 18.14 56.28
C ASP A 489 6.38 17.64 54.90
N THR A 490 5.68 18.06 53.87
CA THR A 490 5.89 17.57 52.51
C THR A 490 6.06 18.67 51.50
N LEU A 491 6.74 18.33 50.38
CA LEU A 491 6.67 19.09 49.15
C LEU A 491 5.77 18.29 48.18
N GLN A 492 4.62 18.85 47.88
CA GLN A 492 3.59 18.22 47.07
C GLN A 492 3.69 18.65 45.60
N ASN A 493 3.67 17.67 44.70
CA ASN A 493 3.49 17.90 43.27
C ASN A 493 2.24 17.15 42.84
N ILE A 494 1.30 17.83 42.24
CA ILE A 494 0.07 17.26 41.72
C ILE A 494 0.05 17.51 40.21
N VAL A 495 -0.01 16.45 39.42
CA VAL A 495 0.03 16.52 37.97
C VAL A 495 -1.19 15.82 37.40
N LEU A 496 -1.92 16.51 36.55
CA LEU A 496 -2.99 15.89 35.79
C LEU A 496 -2.38 15.06 34.64
N SER A 497 -2.67 13.77 34.63
CA SER A 497 -2.27 12.86 33.56
C SER A 497 -3.52 12.33 32.85
N LEU A 498 -3.68 12.67 31.56
CA LEU A 498 -4.74 12.11 30.73
C LEU A 498 -4.19 10.82 30.10
N ILE A 499 -4.49 9.67 30.72
CA ILE A 499 -4.25 8.36 30.12
C ILE A 499 -5.54 8.00 29.39
N HIS A 500 -5.55 8.16 28.07
CA HIS A 500 -6.61 7.56 27.25
C HIS A 500 -6.31 6.07 27.14
N ILE A 501 -7.09 5.26 27.84
CA ILE A 501 -7.13 3.81 27.73
C ILE A 501 -7.94 3.41 26.49
#